data_f1283a8126f94a7e03ce6d57ba704890
#
_entry.id   f1283a8126f94a7e03ce6d57ba704890
#
_cell.length_a   1.000
_cell.length_b   1.000
_cell.length_c   1.000
_cell.angle_alpha   90.00
_cell.angle_beta   90.00
_cell.angle_gamma   90.00
#
_symmetry.space_group_name_H-M   'P 1'
#
loop_
_entity.id
_entity.type
_entity.pdbx_description
1 polymer ?
#
loop_
_entity_poly.entity_id
_entity_poly.type
_entity_poly.pdbx_seq_one_letter_code
_entity_poly.pdbx_strand_id
1 'polypeptide(L)'
;MTPLLEIKNLVKKYKDVVAVDNISFAIHQGTCFGLLGPNGAGKTTTIEVIEDVVRPTSGEIFYRGQPRRDSFSDEVGIQFQSTALLSMLTVRETLETFQSLYRKTAAIDDLVQMCQLAEFQNQYNDKISGGQQQRFLLALALINQPELLFLDEPSTGLDPQARRNLWHLVQQIKKEGKTIILTTHYMEEAQYLCDEIAIMDYGKIIAHGSPAELIGIHSPEMTVILPQKQFVLDPDQLSMPVRTVKDTIEVKTNDVNACLNTLMSHGVNLSDLTIRSPNLETVFLNLTGRQLRD
;
A
#
# COMPACT_ATOMS: atom_id res chain seq x y z
N MET A 1 -15.12 16.19 -10.89
CA MET A 1 -15.94 14.96 -10.65
C MET A 1 -16.15 14.83 -9.16
N THR A 2 -17.35 14.40 -8.73
CA THR A 2 -17.59 14.12 -7.30
C THR A 2 -16.80 12.90 -6.89
N PRO A 3 -16.05 12.92 -5.77
CA PRO A 3 -15.34 11.74 -5.28
C PRO A 3 -16.30 10.64 -4.86
N LEU A 4 -15.88 9.38 -4.96
CA LEU A 4 -16.64 8.24 -4.46
C LEU A 4 -16.69 8.25 -2.93
N LEU A 5 -15.54 8.52 -2.31
CA LEU A 5 -15.38 8.66 -0.85
C LEU A 5 -14.66 9.96 -0.53
N GLU A 6 -15.16 10.73 0.43
CA GLU A 6 -14.57 11.98 0.88
C GLU A 6 -14.51 12.02 2.40
N ILE A 7 -13.36 12.27 2.96
CA ILE A 7 -13.08 12.39 4.39
C ILE A 7 -12.76 13.84 4.70
N LYS A 8 -13.46 14.43 5.70
CA LYS A 8 -13.28 15.83 6.10
C LYS A 8 -12.97 15.93 7.59
N ASN A 9 -11.81 16.51 7.89
CA ASN A 9 -11.36 16.87 9.24
C ASN A 9 -11.51 15.71 10.24
N LEU A 10 -11.18 14.49 9.82
CA LEU A 10 -11.36 13.29 10.62
C LEU A 10 -10.43 13.29 11.81
N VAL A 11 -10.99 13.09 12.98
CA VAL A 11 -10.26 12.95 14.26
C VAL A 11 -10.71 11.70 14.97
N LYS A 12 -9.76 10.92 15.47
CA LYS A 12 -10.02 9.83 16.40
C LYS A 12 -9.08 9.88 17.59
N LYS A 13 -9.67 9.96 18.78
CA LYS A 13 -8.96 9.96 20.07
C LYS A 13 -9.35 8.75 20.90
N TYR A 14 -8.36 8.14 21.53
CA TYR A 14 -8.53 7.09 22.54
C TYR A 14 -7.88 7.59 23.84
N LYS A 15 -8.69 7.94 24.85
CA LYS A 15 -8.19 8.50 26.11
C LYS A 15 -7.13 9.58 25.89
N ASP A 16 -5.85 9.22 26.08
CA ASP A 16 -4.70 10.15 25.98
C ASP A 16 -4.00 10.12 24.61
N VAL A 17 -4.44 9.27 23.68
CA VAL A 17 -3.81 9.11 22.36
C VAL A 17 -4.69 9.68 21.26
N VAL A 18 -4.14 10.58 20.45
CA VAL A 18 -4.75 11.03 19.19
C VAL A 18 -4.25 10.11 18.08
N ALA A 19 -5.05 9.11 17.74
CA ALA A 19 -4.69 8.13 16.73
C ALA A 19 -4.84 8.68 15.29
N VAL A 20 -5.82 9.58 15.08
CA VAL A 20 -6.04 10.32 13.83
C VAL A 20 -6.25 11.77 14.17
N ASP A 21 -5.49 12.67 13.56
CA ASP A 21 -5.45 14.09 13.90
C ASP A 21 -5.76 14.95 12.67
N ASN A 22 -7.03 15.26 12.51
CA ASN A 22 -7.54 16.22 11.53
C ASN A 22 -7.12 15.95 10.08
N ILE A 23 -7.33 14.71 9.61
CA ILE A 23 -7.01 14.34 8.23
C ILE A 23 -8.20 14.59 7.30
N SER A 24 -7.88 14.98 6.05
CA SER A 24 -8.86 15.17 4.98
C SER A 24 -8.26 14.66 3.66
N PHE A 25 -9.03 13.89 2.91
CA PHE A 25 -8.67 13.42 1.58
C PHE A 25 -9.92 12.94 0.82
N ALA A 26 -9.78 12.76 -0.48
CA ALA A 26 -10.86 12.30 -1.34
C ALA A 26 -10.35 11.17 -2.25
N ILE A 27 -11.23 10.22 -2.56
CA ILE A 27 -10.92 9.05 -3.39
C ILE A 27 -11.87 9.03 -4.57
N HIS A 28 -11.34 8.96 -5.77
CA HIS A 28 -12.11 8.92 -7.00
C HIS A 28 -12.47 7.50 -7.40
N GLN A 29 -13.60 7.37 -8.11
CA GLN A 29 -14.05 6.06 -8.59
C GLN A 29 -13.02 5.43 -9.54
N GLY A 30 -12.79 4.11 -9.39
CA GLY A 30 -11.88 3.32 -10.22
C GLY A 30 -10.40 3.52 -9.91
N THR A 31 -10.07 4.25 -8.84
CA THR A 31 -8.67 4.45 -8.41
C THR A 31 -8.30 3.51 -7.26
N CYS A 32 -7.01 3.21 -7.14
CA CYS A 32 -6.42 2.59 -5.98
C CYS A 32 -5.72 3.66 -5.13
N PHE A 33 -6.21 3.87 -3.92
CA PHE A 33 -5.68 4.83 -2.96
C PHE A 33 -4.89 4.10 -1.87
N GLY A 34 -3.63 4.48 -1.69
CA GLY A 34 -2.75 3.90 -0.68
C GLY A 34 -2.66 4.76 0.58
N LEU A 35 -2.90 4.17 1.73
CA LEU A 35 -2.60 4.79 3.02
C LEU A 35 -1.34 4.16 3.59
N LEU A 36 -0.23 4.89 3.47
CA LEU A 36 1.11 4.43 3.73
C LEU A 36 1.66 5.02 5.03
N GLY A 37 2.47 4.28 5.76
CA GLY A 37 3.10 4.78 6.99
C GLY A 37 3.58 3.66 7.90
N PRO A 38 4.37 4.00 8.94
CA PRO A 38 4.89 3.03 9.90
C PRO A 38 3.77 2.46 10.78
N ASN A 39 4.08 1.41 11.53
CA ASN A 39 3.19 0.90 12.56
C ASN A 39 2.93 1.99 13.61
N GLY A 40 1.65 2.15 13.99
CA GLY A 40 1.21 3.21 14.89
C GLY A 40 1.01 4.59 14.25
N ALA A 41 1.14 4.74 12.91
CA ALA A 41 0.87 6.00 12.22
C ALA A 41 -0.61 6.40 12.21
N GLY A 42 -1.53 5.48 12.52
CA GLY A 42 -2.98 5.73 12.50
C GLY A 42 -3.71 5.15 11.30
N LYS A 43 -3.04 4.38 10.42
CA LYS A 43 -3.63 3.80 9.19
C LYS A 43 -4.86 2.92 9.50
N THR A 44 -4.67 1.86 10.27
CA THR A 44 -5.75 0.92 10.64
C THR A 44 -6.90 1.65 11.33
N THR A 45 -6.61 2.54 12.29
CA THR A 45 -7.65 3.35 12.93
C THR A 45 -8.42 4.23 11.94
N THR A 46 -7.72 4.80 10.93
CA THR A 46 -8.38 5.59 9.87
C THR A 46 -9.32 4.72 9.07
N ILE A 47 -8.88 3.53 8.67
CA ILE A 47 -9.70 2.58 7.91
C ILE A 47 -10.88 2.09 8.73
N GLU A 48 -10.69 1.64 9.97
CA GLU A 48 -11.77 1.21 10.88
C GLU A 48 -12.84 2.28 11.08
N VAL A 49 -12.44 3.57 11.13
CA VAL A 49 -13.41 4.67 11.21
C VAL A 49 -14.15 4.85 9.88
N ILE A 50 -13.48 4.70 8.74
CA ILE A 50 -14.12 4.81 7.42
C ILE A 50 -15.09 3.63 7.19
N GLU A 51 -14.71 2.42 7.59
CA GLU A 51 -15.52 1.19 7.50
C GLU A 51 -16.73 1.17 8.44
N ASP A 52 -16.85 2.14 9.35
CA ASP A 52 -17.85 2.21 10.42
C ASP A 52 -17.71 1.18 11.55
N VAL A 53 -16.55 0.54 11.64
CA VAL A 53 -16.21 -0.36 12.76
C VAL A 53 -16.01 0.45 14.05
N VAL A 54 -15.40 1.63 13.91
CA VAL A 54 -15.11 2.55 15.03
C VAL A 54 -15.68 3.93 14.73
N ARG A 55 -16.42 4.51 15.71
CA ARG A 55 -16.96 5.87 15.56
C ARG A 55 -15.85 6.93 15.62
N PRO A 56 -15.87 7.95 14.75
CA PRO A 56 -14.95 9.08 14.84
C PRO A 56 -15.19 9.89 16.12
N THR A 57 -14.18 10.61 16.58
CA THR A 57 -14.35 11.63 17.64
C THR A 57 -14.97 12.90 17.05
N SER A 58 -14.54 13.29 15.85
CA SER A 58 -15.11 14.38 15.04
C SER A 58 -14.73 14.20 13.57
N GLY A 59 -15.32 15.00 12.71
CA GLY A 59 -15.14 14.95 11.25
C GLY A 59 -16.30 14.26 10.56
N GLU A 60 -16.29 14.28 9.24
CA GLU A 60 -17.37 13.80 8.40
C GLU A 60 -16.85 12.87 7.31
N ILE A 61 -17.65 11.87 6.97
CA ILE A 61 -17.36 10.91 5.89
C ILE A 61 -18.53 10.93 4.93
N PHE A 62 -18.23 11.19 3.66
CA PHE A 62 -19.21 11.20 2.59
C PHE A 62 -18.93 10.04 1.62
N TYR A 63 -19.96 9.32 1.27
CA TYR A 63 -19.93 8.29 0.24
C TYR A 63 -20.88 8.68 -0.89
N ARG A 64 -20.40 8.70 -2.13
CA ARG A 64 -21.15 9.18 -3.31
C ARG A 64 -21.77 10.57 -3.10
N GLY A 65 -21.05 11.47 -2.44
CA GLY A 65 -21.48 12.83 -2.16
C GLY A 65 -22.57 12.98 -1.08
N GLN A 66 -22.93 11.89 -0.39
CA GLN A 66 -23.88 11.90 0.73
C GLN A 66 -23.18 11.49 2.03
N PRO A 67 -23.60 12.01 3.19
CA PRO A 67 -23.09 11.50 4.46
C PRO A 67 -23.23 9.99 4.53
N ARG A 68 -22.16 9.31 5.01
CA ARG A 68 -22.16 7.86 5.15
C ARG A 68 -23.36 7.39 5.97
N ARG A 69 -24.07 6.40 5.46
CA ARG A 69 -25.28 5.81 6.08
C ARG A 69 -24.97 4.42 6.64
N ASP A 70 -25.86 3.88 7.45
CA ASP A 70 -25.76 2.53 8.01
C ASP A 70 -25.69 1.43 6.94
N SER A 71 -26.26 1.68 5.73
CA SER A 71 -26.17 0.75 4.59
C SER A 71 -24.79 0.67 3.93
N PHE A 72 -23.85 1.51 4.34
CA PHE A 72 -22.50 1.56 3.75
C PHE A 72 -21.77 0.23 3.86
N SER A 73 -21.88 -0.46 4.99
CA SER A 73 -21.28 -1.77 5.22
C SER A 73 -21.76 -2.86 4.24
N ASP A 74 -22.99 -2.75 3.73
CA ASP A 74 -23.54 -3.69 2.75
C ASP A 74 -23.03 -3.41 1.32
N GLU A 75 -22.51 -2.21 1.07
CA GLU A 75 -22.10 -1.72 -0.25
C GLU A 75 -20.58 -1.83 -0.49
N VAL A 76 -19.80 -2.07 0.57
CA VAL A 76 -18.34 -2.15 0.50
C VAL A 76 -17.85 -3.58 0.75
N GLY A 77 -16.66 -3.88 0.23
CA GLY A 77 -15.96 -5.12 0.54
C GLY A 77 -14.80 -4.83 1.48
N ILE A 78 -14.58 -5.68 2.47
CA ILE A 78 -13.52 -5.48 3.47
C ILE A 78 -12.70 -6.75 3.58
N GLN A 79 -11.40 -6.65 3.35
CA GLN A 79 -10.41 -7.66 3.71
C GLN A 79 -9.65 -7.17 4.94
N PHE A 80 -9.97 -7.71 6.10
CA PHE A 80 -9.27 -7.41 7.34
C PHE A 80 -7.87 -8.02 7.37
N GLN A 81 -6.97 -7.41 8.12
CA GLN A 81 -5.61 -7.92 8.34
C GLN A 81 -5.61 -9.34 8.92
N SER A 82 -6.54 -9.64 9.82
CA SER A 82 -6.74 -10.97 10.36
C SER A 82 -8.23 -11.30 10.45
N THR A 83 -8.59 -12.48 9.94
CA THR A 83 -9.97 -12.97 9.99
C THR A 83 -9.97 -14.40 10.53
N ALA A 84 -10.71 -14.62 11.62
CA ALA A 84 -10.95 -15.95 12.14
C ALA A 84 -12.00 -16.65 11.27
N LEU A 85 -11.56 -17.61 10.47
CA LEU A 85 -12.41 -18.43 9.63
C LEU A 85 -12.83 -19.72 10.35
N LEU A 86 -14.01 -20.23 10.03
CA LEU A 86 -14.49 -21.50 10.57
C LEU A 86 -13.66 -22.66 10.01
N SER A 87 -12.83 -23.26 10.84
CA SER A 87 -11.88 -24.32 10.44
C SER A 87 -12.55 -25.58 9.92
N MET A 88 -13.84 -25.80 10.25
CA MET A 88 -14.61 -26.98 9.84
C MET A 88 -15.26 -26.85 8.46
N LEU A 89 -15.14 -25.70 7.82
CA LEU A 89 -15.64 -25.46 6.46
C LEU A 89 -14.50 -25.45 5.46
N THR A 90 -14.80 -25.93 4.27
CA THR A 90 -13.93 -25.73 3.10
C THR A 90 -13.99 -24.27 2.62
N VAL A 91 -13.03 -23.87 1.80
CA VAL A 91 -13.02 -22.56 1.15
C VAL A 91 -14.33 -22.29 0.42
N ARG A 92 -14.82 -23.27 -0.37
CA ARG A 92 -16.08 -23.16 -1.12
C ARG A 92 -17.30 -23.02 -0.22
N GLU A 93 -17.44 -23.91 0.78
CA GLU A 93 -18.55 -23.84 1.74
C GLU A 93 -18.58 -22.52 2.52
N THR A 94 -17.41 -21.95 2.81
CA THR A 94 -17.34 -20.64 3.45
C THR A 94 -17.80 -19.54 2.50
N LEU A 95 -17.40 -19.54 1.22
CA LEU A 95 -17.91 -18.60 0.23
C LEU A 95 -19.43 -18.68 0.09
N GLU A 96 -20.00 -19.89 0.01
CA GLU A 96 -21.44 -20.14 -0.07
C GLU A 96 -22.17 -19.64 1.20
N THR A 97 -21.58 -19.84 2.37
CA THR A 97 -22.11 -19.36 3.66
C THR A 97 -22.16 -17.83 3.69
N PHE A 98 -21.05 -17.16 3.35
CA PHE A 98 -21.02 -15.70 3.31
C PHE A 98 -21.92 -15.13 2.21
N GLN A 99 -22.01 -15.80 1.06
CA GLN A 99 -22.93 -15.40 0.00
C GLN A 99 -24.40 -15.32 0.49
N SER A 100 -24.81 -16.23 1.36
CA SER A 100 -26.17 -16.27 1.90
C SER A 100 -26.52 -15.06 2.78
N LEU A 101 -25.53 -14.30 3.26
CA LEU A 101 -25.73 -13.12 4.12
C LEU A 101 -26.09 -11.85 3.32
N TYR A 102 -25.86 -11.84 2.00
CA TYR A 102 -26.06 -10.67 1.17
C TYR A 102 -27.22 -10.85 0.19
N ARG A 103 -27.88 -9.75 -0.14
CA ARG A 103 -28.99 -9.75 -1.12
C ARG A 103 -28.49 -9.77 -2.58
N LYS A 104 -27.37 -9.10 -2.84
CA LYS A 104 -26.72 -9.03 -4.15
C LYS A 104 -25.35 -9.67 -4.03
N THR A 105 -25.07 -10.66 -4.86
CA THR A 105 -23.84 -11.45 -4.75
C THR A 105 -23.24 -11.78 -6.11
N ALA A 106 -21.93 -12.00 -6.14
CA ALA A 106 -21.23 -12.62 -7.26
C ALA A 106 -21.50 -14.12 -7.30
N ALA A 107 -21.41 -14.74 -8.48
CA ALA A 107 -21.42 -16.18 -8.58
C ALA A 107 -20.13 -16.76 -7.94
N ILE A 108 -20.26 -17.84 -7.18
CA ILE A 108 -19.10 -18.46 -6.48
C ILE A 108 -18.05 -18.92 -7.50
N ASP A 109 -18.46 -19.47 -8.63
CA ASP A 109 -17.52 -19.95 -9.65
C ASP A 109 -16.72 -18.80 -10.28
N ASP A 110 -17.33 -17.61 -10.44
CA ASP A 110 -16.63 -16.41 -10.91
C ASP A 110 -15.55 -15.96 -9.90
N LEU A 111 -15.88 -15.98 -8.59
CA LEU A 111 -14.93 -15.66 -7.52
C LEU A 111 -13.80 -16.69 -7.45
N VAL A 112 -14.13 -17.98 -7.60
CA VAL A 112 -13.14 -19.07 -7.63
C VAL A 112 -12.17 -18.87 -8.80
N GLN A 113 -12.66 -18.50 -9.96
CA GLN A 113 -11.83 -18.23 -11.12
C GLN A 113 -11.01 -16.95 -10.97
N MET A 114 -11.67 -15.83 -10.63
CA MET A 114 -11.05 -14.52 -10.47
C MET A 114 -9.93 -14.57 -9.43
N CYS A 115 -10.18 -15.14 -8.24
CA CYS A 115 -9.22 -15.21 -7.13
C CYS A 115 -8.32 -16.44 -7.18
N GLN A 116 -8.38 -17.23 -8.28
CA GLN A 116 -7.53 -18.42 -8.50
C GLN A 116 -7.61 -19.43 -7.34
N LEU A 117 -8.83 -19.77 -6.91
CA LEU A 117 -9.07 -20.67 -5.78
C LEU A 117 -9.28 -22.12 -6.21
N ALA A 118 -9.38 -22.43 -7.51
CA ALA A 118 -9.79 -23.73 -8.05
C ALA A 118 -9.02 -24.93 -7.47
N GLU A 119 -7.71 -24.79 -7.26
CA GLU A 119 -6.85 -25.88 -6.76
C GLU A 119 -7.11 -26.26 -5.29
N PHE A 120 -7.65 -25.32 -4.50
CA PHE A 120 -7.82 -25.51 -3.05
C PHE A 120 -9.23 -25.20 -2.52
N GLN A 121 -10.20 -24.89 -3.40
CA GLN A 121 -11.57 -24.58 -2.98
C GLN A 121 -12.26 -25.65 -2.12
N ASN A 122 -11.84 -26.91 -2.26
CA ASN A 122 -12.34 -28.04 -1.48
C ASN A 122 -11.48 -28.38 -0.24
N GLN A 123 -10.43 -27.59 0.04
CA GLN A 123 -9.62 -27.75 1.25
C GLN A 123 -10.28 -26.99 2.41
N TYR A 124 -10.08 -27.50 3.63
CA TYR A 124 -10.51 -26.80 4.84
C TYR A 124 -9.72 -25.50 5.04
N ASN A 125 -10.38 -24.50 5.64
CA ASN A 125 -9.81 -23.17 5.84
C ASN A 125 -8.49 -23.16 6.63
N ASP A 126 -8.29 -24.12 7.54
CA ASP A 126 -7.08 -24.26 8.36
C ASP A 126 -5.94 -25.03 7.67
N LYS A 127 -6.17 -25.53 6.45
CA LYS A 127 -5.20 -26.32 5.67
C LYS A 127 -4.59 -25.58 4.48
N ILE A 128 -5.01 -24.36 4.21
CA ILE A 128 -4.51 -23.55 3.10
C ILE A 128 -3.26 -22.76 3.52
N SER A 129 -2.37 -22.48 2.56
CA SER A 129 -1.19 -21.64 2.79
C SER A 129 -1.56 -20.17 3.00
N GLY A 130 -0.63 -19.35 3.55
CA GLY A 130 -0.86 -17.92 3.76
C GLY A 130 -1.23 -17.19 2.46
N GLY A 131 -0.55 -17.49 1.34
CA GLY A 131 -0.89 -16.89 0.04
C GLY A 131 -2.25 -17.33 -0.51
N GLN A 132 -2.65 -18.59 -0.25
CA GLN A 132 -3.99 -19.09 -0.56
C GLN A 132 -5.04 -18.40 0.31
N GLN A 133 -4.75 -18.20 1.59
CA GLN A 133 -5.63 -17.52 2.53
C GLN A 133 -5.88 -16.06 2.11
N GLN A 134 -4.86 -15.32 1.70
CA GLN A 134 -5.05 -13.93 1.25
C GLN A 134 -5.92 -13.85 -0.01
N ARG A 135 -5.73 -14.73 -0.99
CA ARG A 135 -6.59 -14.82 -2.18
C ARG A 135 -8.04 -15.19 -1.82
N PHE A 136 -8.23 -16.05 -0.85
CA PHE A 136 -9.53 -16.44 -0.34
C PHE A 136 -10.22 -15.28 0.42
N LEU A 137 -9.51 -14.56 1.31
CA LEU A 137 -10.04 -13.38 2.00
C LEU A 137 -10.45 -12.28 1.00
N LEU A 138 -9.67 -12.11 -0.06
CA LEU A 138 -10.02 -11.20 -1.15
C LEU A 138 -11.32 -11.61 -1.87
N ALA A 139 -11.50 -12.92 -2.12
CA ALA A 139 -12.75 -13.44 -2.70
C ALA A 139 -13.95 -13.20 -1.77
N LEU A 140 -13.79 -13.38 -0.46
CA LEU A 140 -14.82 -13.06 0.54
C LEU A 140 -15.20 -11.57 0.49
N ALA A 141 -14.22 -10.67 0.38
CA ALA A 141 -14.47 -9.25 0.27
C ALA A 141 -15.15 -8.82 -1.05
N LEU A 142 -15.18 -9.69 -2.05
CA LEU A 142 -15.82 -9.43 -3.36
C LEU A 142 -17.23 -10.04 -3.48
N ILE A 143 -17.70 -10.80 -2.49
CA ILE A 143 -18.97 -11.55 -2.55
C ILE A 143 -20.17 -10.66 -2.86
N ASN A 144 -20.28 -9.50 -2.22
CA ASN A 144 -21.39 -8.56 -2.37
C ASN A 144 -21.26 -7.64 -3.61
N GLN A 145 -20.30 -7.91 -4.50
CA GLN A 145 -20.00 -7.11 -5.69
C GLN A 145 -19.77 -5.62 -5.38
N PRO A 146 -18.88 -5.28 -4.44
CA PRO A 146 -18.69 -3.91 -3.98
C PRO A 146 -18.13 -3.01 -5.10
N GLU A 147 -18.43 -1.70 -5.05
CA GLU A 147 -17.72 -0.70 -5.84
C GLU A 147 -16.43 -0.22 -5.13
N LEU A 148 -16.43 -0.26 -3.81
CA LEU A 148 -15.33 0.14 -2.95
C LEU A 148 -14.83 -1.05 -2.14
N LEU A 149 -13.54 -1.34 -2.24
CA LEU A 149 -12.87 -2.44 -1.59
C LEU A 149 -11.79 -1.90 -0.63
N PHE A 150 -11.81 -2.35 0.61
CA PHE A 150 -10.78 -2.09 1.61
C PHE A 150 -9.87 -3.30 1.74
N LEU A 151 -8.56 -3.07 1.67
CA LEU A 151 -7.52 -4.09 1.81
C LEU A 151 -6.57 -3.64 2.92
N ASP A 152 -6.70 -4.21 4.13
CA ASP A 152 -5.84 -3.87 5.25
C ASP A 152 -4.61 -4.79 5.28
N GLU A 153 -3.45 -4.25 4.89
CA GLU A 153 -2.15 -4.94 4.81
C GLU A 153 -2.21 -6.32 4.11
N PRO A 154 -2.77 -6.42 2.89
CA PRO A 154 -3.14 -7.70 2.28
C PRO A 154 -1.95 -8.61 1.96
N SER A 155 -0.74 -8.08 1.84
CA SER A 155 0.45 -8.87 1.49
C SER A 155 1.40 -9.14 2.66
N THR A 156 0.98 -8.78 3.88
CA THR A 156 1.80 -9.02 5.09
C THR A 156 2.01 -10.50 5.33
N GLY A 157 3.26 -10.89 5.61
CA GLY A 157 3.65 -12.28 5.88
C GLY A 157 3.73 -13.19 4.64
N LEU A 158 3.52 -12.67 3.43
CA LEU A 158 3.66 -13.44 2.20
C LEU A 158 5.09 -13.51 1.71
N ASP A 159 5.46 -14.66 1.13
CA ASP A 159 6.69 -14.77 0.35
C ASP A 159 6.63 -13.87 -0.92
N PRO A 160 7.79 -13.56 -1.55
CA PRO A 160 7.83 -12.64 -2.69
C PRO A 160 6.97 -13.08 -3.89
N GLN A 161 6.83 -14.39 -4.13
CA GLN A 161 6.03 -14.90 -5.24
C GLN A 161 4.53 -14.78 -4.96
N ALA A 162 4.09 -15.17 -3.77
CA ALA A 162 2.70 -15.04 -3.34
C ALA A 162 2.25 -13.57 -3.32
N ARG A 163 3.14 -12.65 -2.87
CA ARG A 163 2.92 -11.21 -2.88
C ARG A 163 2.69 -10.69 -4.30
N ARG A 164 3.55 -11.01 -5.25
CA ARG A 164 3.40 -10.60 -6.66
C ARG A 164 2.11 -11.13 -7.28
N ASN A 165 1.76 -12.37 -6.99
CA ASN A 165 0.51 -12.97 -7.46
C ASN A 165 -0.71 -12.21 -6.92
N LEU A 166 -0.71 -11.84 -5.64
CA LEU A 166 -1.76 -11.03 -5.03
C LEU A 166 -1.84 -9.64 -5.68
N TRP A 167 -0.71 -8.97 -5.93
CA TRP A 167 -0.67 -7.68 -6.60
C TRP A 167 -1.27 -7.73 -8.00
N HIS A 168 -0.95 -8.76 -8.78
CA HIS A 168 -1.56 -8.96 -10.12
C HIS A 168 -3.08 -9.10 -10.01
N LEU A 169 -3.56 -9.81 -9.01
CA LEU A 169 -4.98 -10.00 -8.76
C LEU A 169 -5.67 -8.67 -8.39
N VAL A 170 -5.08 -7.88 -7.49
CA VAL A 170 -5.58 -6.54 -7.14
C VAL A 170 -5.61 -5.62 -8.36
N GLN A 171 -4.58 -5.67 -9.22
CA GLN A 171 -4.56 -4.91 -10.48
C GLN A 171 -5.68 -5.34 -11.44
N GLN A 172 -6.02 -6.63 -11.51
CA GLN A 172 -7.15 -7.10 -12.33
C GLN A 172 -8.47 -6.55 -11.82
N ILE A 173 -8.71 -6.64 -10.51
CA ILE A 173 -9.90 -6.11 -9.84
C ILE A 173 -10.05 -4.60 -10.08
N LYS A 174 -8.95 -3.85 -10.00
CA LYS A 174 -8.92 -2.41 -10.33
C LYS A 174 -9.32 -2.17 -11.79
N LYS A 175 -8.79 -2.95 -12.74
CA LYS A 175 -9.14 -2.84 -14.18
C LYS A 175 -10.61 -3.11 -14.48
N GLU A 176 -11.30 -3.86 -13.62
CA GLU A 176 -12.75 -4.07 -13.70
C GLU A 176 -13.56 -2.86 -13.17
N GLY A 177 -12.88 -1.76 -12.84
CA GLY A 177 -13.50 -0.50 -12.40
C GLY A 177 -13.78 -0.40 -10.90
N LYS A 178 -13.27 -1.34 -10.10
CA LYS A 178 -13.38 -1.25 -8.64
C LYS A 178 -12.48 -0.15 -8.09
N THR A 179 -12.97 0.56 -7.07
CA THR A 179 -12.19 1.49 -6.28
C THR A 179 -11.58 0.75 -5.11
N ILE A 180 -10.30 0.97 -4.83
CA ILE A 180 -9.58 0.22 -3.81
C ILE A 180 -8.94 1.20 -2.82
N ILE A 181 -9.09 0.93 -1.53
CA ILE A 181 -8.31 1.56 -0.47
C ILE A 181 -7.39 0.48 0.08
N LEU A 182 -6.09 0.76 0.07
CA LEU A 182 -5.05 -0.15 0.49
C LEU A 182 -4.27 0.46 1.64
N THR A 183 -4.17 -0.24 2.78
CA THR A 183 -3.16 0.09 3.78
C THR A 183 -1.95 -0.80 3.56
N THR A 184 -0.77 -0.24 3.72
CA THR A 184 0.47 -1.00 3.65
C THR A 184 1.63 -0.26 4.32
N HIS A 185 2.60 -1.02 4.77
CA HIS A 185 3.92 -0.52 5.13
C HIS A 185 4.98 -0.88 4.08
N TYR A 186 4.62 -1.65 3.03
CA TYR A 186 5.49 -1.97 1.90
C TYR A 186 5.42 -0.89 0.82
N MET A 187 6.49 -0.10 0.69
CA MET A 187 6.58 0.99 -0.30
C MET A 187 6.47 0.50 -1.73
N GLU A 188 7.03 -0.68 -2.01
CA GLU A 188 6.97 -1.32 -3.33
C GLU A 188 5.53 -1.67 -3.72
N GLU A 189 4.72 -2.16 -2.77
CA GLU A 189 3.31 -2.45 -2.97
C GLU A 189 2.53 -1.19 -3.33
N ALA A 190 2.70 -0.14 -2.52
CA ALA A 190 2.04 1.14 -2.77
C ALA A 190 2.45 1.75 -4.12
N GLN A 191 3.75 1.70 -4.47
CA GLN A 191 4.25 2.21 -5.75
C GLN A 191 3.72 1.42 -6.94
N TYR A 192 3.48 0.11 -6.79
CA TYR A 192 3.00 -0.77 -7.85
C TYR A 192 1.49 -0.70 -8.05
N LEU A 193 0.71 -0.57 -6.98
CA LEU A 193 -0.76 -0.69 -7.02
C LEU A 193 -1.49 0.64 -7.05
N CYS A 194 -0.99 1.66 -6.33
CA CYS A 194 -1.74 2.87 -6.05
C CYS A 194 -1.58 3.94 -7.13
N ASP A 195 -2.68 4.61 -7.45
CA ASP A 195 -2.70 5.83 -8.28
C ASP A 195 -2.40 7.07 -7.45
N GLU A 196 -2.91 7.09 -6.21
CA GLU A 196 -2.67 8.14 -5.22
C GLU A 196 -2.28 7.52 -3.89
N ILE A 197 -1.43 8.21 -3.15
CA ILE A 197 -0.91 7.78 -1.86
C ILE A 197 -0.99 8.94 -0.88
N ALA A 198 -1.51 8.66 0.33
CA ALA A 198 -1.33 9.51 1.49
C ALA A 198 -0.32 8.86 2.44
N ILE A 199 0.77 9.55 2.72
CA ILE A 199 1.77 9.11 3.71
C ILE A 199 1.35 9.66 5.07
N MET A 200 1.14 8.75 6.03
CA MET A 200 0.77 9.09 7.41
C MET A 200 1.93 8.92 8.37
N ASP A 201 2.07 9.85 9.31
CA ASP A 201 2.89 9.70 10.51
C ASP A 201 2.23 10.44 11.68
N TYR A 202 2.28 9.84 12.87
CA TYR A 202 1.66 10.39 14.11
C TYR A 202 0.21 10.88 13.93
N GLY A 203 -0.61 10.11 13.22
CA GLY A 203 -2.03 10.43 12.99
C GLY A 203 -2.29 11.50 11.94
N LYS A 204 -1.27 12.03 11.26
CA LYS A 204 -1.40 13.09 10.26
C LYS A 204 -0.97 12.63 8.88
N ILE A 205 -1.57 13.18 7.84
CA ILE A 205 -1.06 13.06 6.47
C ILE A 205 0.08 14.06 6.32
N ILE A 206 1.30 13.57 6.06
CA ILE A 206 2.51 14.37 5.89
C ILE A 206 2.88 14.60 4.41
N ALA A 207 2.37 13.76 3.51
CA ALA A 207 2.47 13.96 2.06
C ALA A 207 1.32 13.25 1.36
N HIS A 208 0.87 13.79 0.21
CA HIS A 208 -0.21 13.22 -0.60
C HIS A 208 0.04 13.52 -2.08
N GLY A 209 -0.16 12.54 -2.94
CA GLY A 209 -0.01 12.63 -4.39
C GLY A 209 0.18 11.28 -5.05
N SER A 210 0.36 11.24 -6.34
CA SER A 210 0.75 10.01 -7.04
C SER A 210 2.16 9.57 -6.64
N PRO A 211 2.50 8.27 -6.76
CA PRO A 211 3.86 7.79 -6.49
C PRO A 211 4.93 8.58 -7.24
N ALA A 212 4.68 8.91 -8.51
CA ALA A 212 5.63 9.66 -9.34
C ALA A 212 5.81 11.11 -8.86
N GLU A 213 4.72 11.80 -8.49
CA GLU A 213 4.78 13.16 -7.92
C GLU A 213 5.52 13.19 -6.59
N LEU A 214 5.21 12.26 -5.68
CA LEU A 214 5.88 12.18 -4.39
C LEU A 214 7.39 11.94 -4.54
N ILE A 215 7.80 11.04 -5.45
CA ILE A 215 9.20 10.78 -5.76
C ILE A 215 9.84 12.04 -6.37
N GLY A 216 9.21 12.67 -7.34
CA GLY A 216 9.74 13.86 -8.01
C GLY A 216 9.93 15.06 -7.08
N ILE A 217 9.05 15.22 -6.07
CA ILE A 217 9.11 16.33 -5.12
C ILE A 217 10.13 16.06 -3.99
N HIS A 218 10.08 14.87 -3.41
CA HIS A 218 10.79 14.57 -2.17
C HIS A 218 12.09 13.79 -2.34
N SER A 219 12.33 13.21 -3.51
CA SER A 219 13.53 12.41 -3.80
C SER A 219 13.86 12.37 -5.30
N PRO A 220 14.12 13.52 -5.94
CA PRO A 220 14.35 13.56 -7.40
C PRO A 220 15.68 12.95 -7.82
N GLU A 221 16.64 12.80 -6.90
CA GLU A 221 18.01 12.43 -7.21
C GLU A 221 18.19 10.92 -7.40
N MET A 222 18.91 10.56 -8.45
CA MET A 222 19.46 9.21 -8.64
C MET A 222 20.64 8.99 -7.70
N THR A 223 20.89 7.74 -7.33
CA THR A 223 22.06 7.38 -6.51
C THR A 223 22.98 6.46 -7.31
N VAL A 224 24.19 6.91 -7.56
CA VAL A 224 25.28 6.13 -8.12
C VAL A 224 26.04 5.48 -6.97
N ILE A 225 26.14 4.16 -6.98
CA ILE A 225 26.72 3.35 -5.90
C ILE A 225 27.95 2.63 -6.42
N LEU A 226 29.06 2.76 -5.69
CA LEU A 226 30.34 2.15 -6.01
C LEU A 226 30.92 1.46 -4.77
N PRO A 227 31.66 0.34 -4.91
CA PRO A 227 32.46 -0.19 -3.82
C PRO A 227 33.48 0.84 -3.36
N GLN A 228 33.61 1.06 -2.04
CA GLN A 228 34.53 2.06 -1.45
C GLN A 228 35.98 1.85 -1.92
N LYS A 229 36.41 0.60 -2.11
CA LYS A 229 37.77 0.26 -2.60
C LYS A 229 38.07 0.73 -4.02
N GLN A 230 37.06 1.02 -4.82
CA GLN A 230 37.16 1.52 -6.20
C GLN A 230 37.11 3.05 -6.26
N PHE A 231 36.69 3.69 -5.20
CA PHE A 231 36.54 5.14 -5.09
C PHE A 231 37.86 5.73 -4.54
N VAL A 232 38.74 6.11 -5.47
CA VAL A 232 40.09 6.65 -5.16
C VAL A 232 40.13 8.16 -4.96
N LEU A 233 38.95 8.82 -5.03
CA LEU A 233 38.81 10.27 -4.90
C LEU A 233 38.56 10.68 -3.44
N ASP A 234 39.02 11.89 -3.11
CA ASP A 234 38.53 12.58 -1.93
C ASP A 234 37.09 13.02 -2.20
N PRO A 235 36.10 12.64 -1.36
CA PRO A 235 34.72 13.07 -1.51
C PRO A 235 34.55 14.59 -1.71
N ASP A 236 35.40 15.40 -1.10
CA ASP A 236 35.38 16.86 -1.19
C ASP A 236 35.79 17.39 -2.57
N GLN A 237 36.36 16.57 -3.44
CA GLN A 237 36.69 16.91 -4.82
C GLN A 237 35.51 16.80 -5.79
N LEU A 238 34.41 16.20 -5.36
CA LEU A 238 33.18 16.11 -6.15
C LEU A 238 32.21 17.25 -5.76
N SER A 239 31.68 17.91 -6.77
CA SER A 239 30.62 18.92 -6.58
C SER A 239 29.26 18.32 -6.25
N MET A 240 29.16 16.99 -6.11
CA MET A 240 27.97 16.21 -5.84
C MET A 240 27.98 15.67 -4.41
N PRO A 241 26.82 15.53 -3.75
CA PRO A 241 26.76 14.93 -2.42
C PRO A 241 27.25 13.48 -2.43
N VAL A 242 28.26 13.21 -1.62
CA VAL A 242 28.86 11.88 -1.45
C VAL A 242 28.62 11.39 -0.03
N ARG A 243 28.21 10.14 0.11
CA ARG A 243 28.01 9.49 1.40
C ARG A 243 28.67 8.12 1.43
N THR A 244 29.42 7.82 2.47
CA THR A 244 29.92 6.45 2.72
C THR A 244 28.88 5.67 3.50
N VAL A 245 28.49 4.50 2.96
CA VAL A 245 27.54 3.59 3.60
C VAL A 245 28.17 2.19 3.64
N LYS A 246 28.61 1.76 4.81
CA LYS A 246 29.38 0.51 4.99
C LYS A 246 30.60 0.49 4.04
N ASP A 247 30.61 -0.49 3.12
CA ASP A 247 31.71 -0.71 2.16
C ASP A 247 31.43 -0.08 0.77
N THR A 248 30.44 0.83 0.67
CA THR A 248 30.05 1.50 -0.56
C THR A 248 30.10 3.01 -0.43
N ILE A 249 30.33 3.67 -1.55
CA ILE A 249 30.17 5.11 -1.73
C ILE A 249 28.89 5.33 -2.53
N GLU A 250 28.03 6.19 -2.03
CA GLU A 250 26.80 6.65 -2.69
C GLU A 250 26.99 8.10 -3.12
N VAL A 251 26.83 8.37 -4.41
CA VAL A 251 26.86 9.72 -4.99
C VAL A 251 25.46 10.06 -5.47
N LYS A 252 24.86 11.11 -4.94
CA LYS A 252 23.55 11.60 -5.37
C LYS A 252 23.69 12.56 -6.53
N THR A 253 22.87 12.39 -7.57
CA THR A 253 22.93 13.23 -8.78
C THR A 253 21.59 13.33 -9.48
N ASN A 254 21.32 14.50 -10.08
CA ASN A 254 20.21 14.69 -11.03
C ASN A 254 20.62 14.41 -12.49
N ASP A 255 21.92 14.31 -12.76
CA ASP A 255 22.47 13.98 -14.06
C ASP A 255 23.49 12.84 -13.94
N VAL A 256 23.03 11.63 -14.24
CA VAL A 256 23.84 10.40 -14.16
C VAL A 256 25.01 10.48 -15.14
N ASN A 257 24.80 11.00 -16.38
CA ASN A 257 25.84 11.06 -17.38
C ASN A 257 26.98 12.02 -16.97
N ALA A 258 26.63 13.18 -16.45
CA ALA A 258 27.62 14.11 -15.92
C ALA A 258 28.38 13.50 -14.73
N CYS A 259 27.68 12.79 -13.83
CA CYS A 259 28.29 12.10 -12.71
C CYS A 259 29.29 11.01 -13.18
N LEU A 260 28.88 10.14 -14.10
CA LEU A 260 29.75 9.08 -14.63
C LEU A 260 30.97 9.65 -15.35
N ASN A 261 30.81 10.69 -16.16
CA ASN A 261 31.90 11.36 -16.85
C ASN A 261 32.91 11.95 -15.84
N THR A 262 32.44 12.56 -14.78
CA THR A 262 33.29 13.10 -13.70
C THR A 262 34.07 11.99 -13.03
N LEU A 263 33.41 10.90 -12.64
CA LEU A 263 34.09 9.73 -12.02
C LEU A 263 35.14 9.12 -12.94
N MET A 264 34.84 8.94 -14.23
CA MET A 264 35.79 8.41 -15.23
C MET A 264 37.00 9.33 -15.43
N SER A 265 36.80 10.65 -15.50
CA SER A 265 37.87 11.63 -15.68
C SER A 265 38.89 11.63 -14.53
N HIS A 266 38.46 11.20 -13.36
CA HIS A 266 39.30 11.03 -12.18
C HIS A 266 39.84 9.60 -12.01
N GLY A 267 39.65 8.72 -12.99
CA GLY A 267 40.20 7.36 -12.99
C GLY A 267 39.48 6.36 -12.10
N VAL A 268 38.24 6.65 -11.68
CA VAL A 268 37.43 5.73 -10.87
C VAL A 268 37.01 4.53 -11.73
N ASN A 269 37.20 3.32 -11.19
CA ASN A 269 36.76 2.10 -11.85
C ASN A 269 35.25 1.88 -11.66
N LEU A 270 34.50 1.86 -12.77
CA LEU A 270 33.05 1.74 -12.77
C LEU A 270 32.54 0.30 -13.00
N SER A 271 33.42 -0.72 -12.95
CA SER A 271 33.03 -2.12 -13.30
C SER A 271 31.91 -2.68 -12.41
N ASP A 272 31.86 -2.31 -11.13
CA ASP A 272 30.87 -2.79 -10.17
C ASP A 272 29.89 -1.67 -9.78
N LEU A 273 29.70 -0.71 -10.67
CA LEU A 273 28.77 0.41 -10.47
C LEU A 273 27.32 -0.07 -10.51
N THR A 274 26.51 0.44 -9.58
CA THR A 274 25.06 0.28 -9.59
C THR A 274 24.39 1.65 -9.58
N ILE A 275 23.35 1.84 -10.38
CA ILE A 275 22.53 3.04 -10.36
C ILE A 275 21.19 2.69 -9.75
N ARG A 276 20.84 3.38 -8.67
CA ARG A 276 19.55 3.23 -7.98
C ARG A 276 18.67 4.42 -8.30
N SER A 277 17.51 4.13 -8.91
CA SER A 277 16.46 5.13 -9.08
C SER A 277 15.77 5.43 -7.74
N PRO A 278 15.34 6.68 -7.52
CA PRO A 278 14.55 7.02 -6.33
C PRO A 278 13.22 6.25 -6.33
N ASN A 279 12.76 5.95 -5.13
CA ASN A 279 11.51 5.22 -4.92
C ASN A 279 10.77 5.78 -3.69
N LEU A 280 9.57 5.27 -3.40
CA LEU A 280 8.79 5.71 -2.25
C LEU A 280 9.48 5.45 -0.90
N GLU A 281 10.34 4.44 -0.79
CA GLU A 281 11.12 4.20 0.42
C GLU A 281 12.06 5.39 0.70
N THR A 282 12.73 5.90 -0.35
CA THR A 282 13.58 7.09 -0.23
C THR A 282 12.76 8.33 0.16
N VAL A 283 11.58 8.50 -0.43
CA VAL A 283 10.64 9.57 -0.05
C VAL A 283 10.28 9.49 1.44
N PHE A 284 9.89 8.31 1.88
CA PHE A 284 9.50 8.07 3.27
C PHE A 284 10.64 8.39 4.25
N LEU A 285 11.85 7.92 3.95
CA LEU A 285 13.05 8.20 4.74
C LEU A 285 13.36 9.71 4.82
N ASN A 286 13.23 10.42 3.70
CA ASN A 286 13.45 11.87 3.65
C ASN A 286 12.41 12.65 4.48
N LEU A 287 11.14 12.21 4.47
CA LEU A 287 10.06 12.88 5.20
C LEU A 287 10.07 12.61 6.70
N THR A 288 10.38 11.37 7.11
CA THR A 288 10.26 10.95 8.51
C THR A 288 11.58 10.90 9.27
N GLY A 289 12.70 10.87 8.55
CA GLY A 289 14.03 10.66 9.12
C GLY A 289 14.23 9.27 9.73
N ARG A 290 13.34 8.32 9.47
CA ARG A 290 13.32 6.98 10.06
C ARG A 290 13.24 5.92 8.98
N GLN A 291 13.97 4.81 9.18
CA GLN A 291 13.67 3.59 8.43
C GLN A 291 12.34 3.01 8.92
N LEU A 292 11.58 2.41 8.01
CA LEU A 292 10.45 1.57 8.40
C LEU A 292 11.00 0.50 9.32
N ARG A 293 10.42 0.41 10.51
CA ARG A 293 10.73 -0.69 11.43
C ARG A 293 9.88 -1.87 10.96
N ASP A 294 10.57 -2.96 10.61
CA ASP A 294 9.96 -4.27 10.39
C ASP A 294 9.16 -4.73 11.62
#